data_7113ff29faed9bd5de9463da3f5aa8b5
#
_entry.id   7113ff29faed9bd5de9463da3f5aa8b5
#
_cell.length_a   1.000
_cell.length_b   1.000
_cell.length_c   1.000
_cell.angle_alpha   90.00
_cell.angle_beta   90.00
_cell.angle_gamma   90.00
#
_symmetry.space_group_name_H-M   'P 1'
#
loop_
_entity.id
_entity.type
_entity.pdbx_description
1 polymer ?
#
loop_
_entity_poly.entity_id
_entity_poly.type
_entity_poly.pdbx_seq_one_letter_code
_entity_poly.pdbx_strand_id
1 'polypeptide(L)'
;RGMSSAASDVYKRQAKGIYDAAGEVRKAGYTNWECYTPMPIHGLDAQMGLGRSKVPCFTLAGGITGFFTGMLIVWYMNAFDYPLIVGGKPYFSPIYPFPVFYELTILFAAFGTLFGMFFLNRLPRHNHPVFEHPNFGRTGDDKFMVVIEVDDPKFDEHETAELLKGLGGKSVSVIREPIE
;
A
#
# COMPACT_ATOMS: atom_id res chain seq x y z
N ARG A 1 -14.90 27.30 -7.81
CA ARG A 1 -15.90 27.41 -6.71
C ARG A 1 -15.10 27.46 -5.42
N GLY A 2 -14.95 28.65 -4.84
CA GLY A 2 -14.36 28.81 -3.51
C GLY A 2 -15.27 28.15 -2.47
N MET A 3 -14.74 27.19 -1.70
CA MET A 3 -15.43 26.70 -0.52
C MET A 3 -15.55 27.85 0.48
N SER A 4 -16.71 28.03 1.09
CA SER A 4 -16.89 29.05 2.11
C SER A 4 -15.93 28.79 3.27
N SER A 5 -15.45 29.85 3.94
CA SER A 5 -14.52 29.74 5.07
C SER A 5 -15.03 28.83 6.19
N ALA A 6 -16.35 28.77 6.40
CA ALA A 6 -16.98 27.89 7.38
C ALA A 6 -16.81 26.39 7.05
N ALA A 7 -16.91 26.00 5.77
CA ALA A 7 -16.69 24.62 5.35
C ALA A 7 -15.22 24.21 5.54
N SER A 8 -14.27 25.08 5.21
CA SER A 8 -12.84 24.78 5.40
C SER A 8 -12.45 24.61 6.88
N ASP A 9 -13.09 25.37 7.78
CA ASP A 9 -12.83 25.26 9.22
C ASP A 9 -13.41 23.99 9.83
N VAL A 10 -14.58 23.53 9.35
CA VAL A 10 -15.16 22.23 9.74
C VAL A 10 -14.25 21.09 9.31
N TYR A 11 -13.76 21.10 8.07
CA TYR A 11 -12.83 20.08 7.57
C TYR A 11 -11.51 20.04 8.36
N LYS A 12 -10.95 21.21 8.67
CA LYS A 12 -9.71 21.28 9.47
C LYS A 12 -9.88 20.67 10.87
N ARG A 13 -11.02 20.91 11.54
CA ARG A 13 -11.31 20.34 12.86
C ARG A 13 -11.46 18.83 12.80
N GLN A 14 -12.14 18.31 11.78
CA GLN A 14 -12.32 16.86 11.59
C GLN A 14 -11.01 16.15 11.25
N ALA A 15 -10.18 16.75 10.38
CA ALA A 15 -8.87 16.23 10.05
C ALA A 15 -7.93 16.17 11.28
N LYS A 16 -7.98 17.20 12.15
CA LYS A 16 -7.25 17.16 13.41
C LYS A 16 -7.80 16.09 14.36
N GLY A 17 -9.12 15.95 14.43
CA GLY A 17 -9.75 14.94 15.27
C GLY A 17 -9.33 13.52 14.93
N ILE A 18 -9.30 13.15 13.64
CA ILE A 18 -8.86 11.82 13.24
C ILE A 18 -7.35 11.62 13.43
N TYR A 19 -6.56 12.68 13.25
CA TYR A 19 -5.13 12.65 13.51
C TYR A 19 -4.83 12.35 14.99
N ASP A 20 -5.49 13.05 15.90
CA ASP A 20 -5.35 12.86 17.34
C ASP A 20 -5.88 11.48 17.76
N ALA A 21 -7.05 11.07 17.23
CA ALA A 21 -7.63 9.76 17.47
C ALA A 21 -6.70 8.62 17.02
N ALA A 22 -6.07 8.72 15.85
CA ALA A 22 -5.11 7.75 15.36
C ALA A 22 -3.93 7.57 16.33
N GLY A 23 -3.43 8.66 16.91
CA GLY A 23 -2.39 8.61 17.91
C GLY A 23 -2.81 7.90 19.20
N GLU A 24 -4.04 8.12 19.66
CA GLU A 24 -4.56 7.47 20.87
C GLU A 24 -4.86 5.99 20.66
N VAL A 25 -5.43 5.60 19.51
CA VAL A 25 -5.64 4.18 19.14
C VAL A 25 -4.31 3.43 19.11
N ARG A 26 -3.28 4.04 18.52
CA ARG A 26 -1.93 3.47 18.54
C ARG A 26 -1.36 3.32 19.95
N LYS A 27 -1.49 4.35 20.80
CA LYS A 27 -1.02 4.31 22.19
C LYS A 27 -1.78 3.27 23.02
N ALA A 28 -3.06 3.07 22.71
CA ALA A 28 -3.86 2.01 23.29
C ALA A 28 -3.36 0.61 22.91
N GLY A 29 -2.49 0.47 21.89
CA GLY A 29 -1.81 -0.77 21.52
C GLY A 29 -2.55 -1.64 20.51
N TYR A 30 -3.51 -1.08 19.79
CA TYR A 30 -4.12 -1.75 18.65
C TYR A 30 -3.13 -1.86 17.49
N THR A 31 -3.16 -2.98 16.77
CA THR A 31 -2.25 -3.29 15.67
C THR A 31 -2.95 -3.42 14.32
N ASN A 32 -4.20 -3.93 14.31
CA ASN A 32 -4.99 -4.16 13.11
C ASN A 32 -6.13 -3.13 13.03
N TRP A 33 -5.82 -1.96 12.52
CA TRP A 33 -6.79 -0.88 12.39
C TRP A 33 -6.42 0.07 11.24
N GLU A 34 -7.40 0.75 10.69
CA GLU A 34 -7.24 1.64 9.55
C GLU A 34 -8.02 2.95 9.72
N CYS A 35 -7.53 4.01 9.05
CA CYS A 35 -8.19 5.30 8.94
C CYS A 35 -8.62 5.55 7.51
N TYR A 36 -9.90 5.85 7.32
CA TYR A 36 -10.45 6.26 6.02
C TYR A 36 -10.73 7.76 6.05
N THR A 37 -10.17 8.49 5.09
CA THR A 37 -10.24 9.95 5.04
C THR A 37 -10.53 10.42 3.60
N PRO A 38 -11.38 11.44 3.41
CA PRO A 38 -11.72 11.95 2.07
C PRO A 38 -10.57 12.73 1.44
N MET A 39 -9.58 13.10 2.22
CA MET A 39 -8.40 13.82 1.76
C MET A 39 -7.14 13.31 2.45
N PRO A 40 -5.96 13.38 1.81
CA PRO A 40 -4.71 13.01 2.45
C PRO A 40 -4.39 13.96 3.62
N ILE A 41 -4.12 13.38 4.80
CA ILE A 41 -3.71 14.13 5.99
C ILE A 41 -2.22 13.94 6.18
N HIS A 42 -1.49 15.04 6.10
CA HIS A 42 -0.03 15.01 6.25
C HIS A 42 0.38 14.48 7.64
N GLY A 43 1.25 13.49 7.65
CA GLY A 43 1.77 12.89 8.89
C GLY A 43 0.85 11.84 9.55
N LEU A 44 -0.33 11.53 8.98
CA LEU A 44 -1.22 10.51 9.52
C LEU A 44 -0.53 9.12 9.56
N ASP A 45 0.22 8.76 8.53
CA ASP A 45 0.98 7.50 8.46
C ASP A 45 1.98 7.37 9.63
N ALA A 46 2.67 8.47 9.96
CA ALA A 46 3.59 8.50 11.10
C ALA A 46 2.84 8.39 12.43
N GLN A 47 1.65 8.98 12.53
CA GLN A 47 0.80 8.90 13.71
C GLN A 47 0.23 7.50 13.91
N MET A 48 -0.18 6.85 12.83
CA MET A 48 -0.57 5.44 12.82
C MET A 48 0.59 4.49 13.11
N GLY A 49 1.84 4.96 12.98
CA GLY A 49 3.02 4.15 13.17
C GLY A 49 3.36 3.25 11.99
N LEU A 50 2.83 3.57 10.83
CA LEU A 50 3.13 2.84 9.61
C LEU A 50 4.60 3.03 9.24
N GLY A 51 5.30 1.89 9.03
CA GLY A 51 6.69 1.88 8.58
C GLY A 51 6.82 2.19 7.08
N ARG A 52 8.06 2.20 6.60
CA ARG A 52 8.31 2.35 5.16
C ARG A 52 7.78 1.14 4.40
N SER A 53 7.17 1.41 3.24
CA SER A 53 6.72 0.36 2.32
C SER A 53 7.86 -0.59 1.95
N LYS A 54 7.57 -1.89 1.88
CA LYS A 54 8.50 -2.92 1.42
C LYS A 54 8.46 -3.12 -0.11
N VAL A 55 7.55 -2.46 -0.82
CA VAL A 55 7.41 -2.55 -2.28
C VAL A 55 8.72 -2.25 -3.02
N PRO A 56 9.50 -1.21 -2.66
CA PRO A 56 10.78 -0.94 -3.31
C PRO A 56 11.80 -2.09 -3.26
N CYS A 57 11.72 -2.96 -2.23
CA CYS A 57 12.58 -4.13 -2.16
C CYS A 57 12.23 -5.16 -3.24
N PHE A 58 10.94 -5.35 -3.53
CA PHE A 58 10.48 -6.21 -4.63
C PHE A 58 10.87 -5.65 -6.00
N THR A 59 10.75 -4.33 -6.18
CA THR A 59 11.20 -3.64 -7.38
C THR A 59 12.70 -3.86 -7.63
N LEU A 60 13.52 -3.68 -6.59
CA LEU A 60 14.96 -3.89 -6.67
C LEU A 60 15.30 -5.34 -6.98
N ALA A 61 14.69 -6.30 -6.28
CA ALA A 61 14.91 -7.73 -6.52
C ALA A 61 14.52 -8.12 -7.96
N GLY A 62 13.38 -7.63 -8.45
CA GLY A 62 12.96 -7.81 -9.85
C GLY A 62 13.99 -7.24 -10.82
N GLY A 63 14.42 -6.00 -10.63
CA GLY A 63 15.41 -5.34 -11.49
C GLY A 63 16.75 -6.09 -11.55
N ILE A 64 17.27 -6.52 -10.41
CA ILE A 64 18.51 -7.33 -10.32
C ILE A 64 18.33 -8.64 -11.08
N THR A 65 17.21 -9.33 -10.87
CA THR A 65 16.90 -10.58 -11.57
C THR A 65 16.84 -10.36 -13.08
N GLY A 66 16.17 -9.30 -13.53
CA GLY A 66 16.06 -8.96 -14.95
C GLY A 66 17.42 -8.66 -15.59
N PHE A 67 18.27 -7.90 -14.89
CA PHE A 67 19.62 -7.60 -15.35
C PHE A 67 20.45 -8.86 -15.57
N PHE A 68 20.54 -9.73 -14.57
CA PHE A 68 21.32 -10.97 -14.69
C PHE A 68 20.69 -11.95 -15.67
N THR A 69 19.38 -12.01 -15.79
CA THR A 69 18.69 -12.83 -16.81
C THR A 69 19.06 -12.37 -18.20
N GLY A 70 19.02 -11.06 -18.46
CA GLY A 70 19.42 -10.49 -19.74
C GLY A 70 20.88 -10.78 -20.09
N MET A 71 21.77 -10.62 -19.11
CA MET A 71 23.19 -10.91 -19.28
C MET A 71 23.42 -12.40 -19.57
N LEU A 72 22.75 -13.29 -18.84
CA LEU A 72 22.86 -14.73 -19.02
C LEU A 72 22.35 -15.17 -20.39
N ILE A 73 21.20 -14.67 -20.83
CA ILE A 73 20.63 -15.00 -22.15
C ILE A 73 21.59 -14.60 -23.26
N VAL A 74 22.09 -13.36 -23.23
CA VAL A 74 23.01 -12.87 -24.27
C VAL A 74 24.31 -13.64 -24.26
N TRP A 75 24.85 -13.91 -23.08
CA TRP A 75 26.08 -14.69 -22.94
C TRP A 75 25.89 -16.11 -23.50
N TYR A 76 24.83 -16.80 -23.12
CA TYR A 76 24.53 -18.16 -23.55
C TYR A 76 24.33 -18.24 -25.07
N MET A 77 23.50 -17.37 -25.63
CA MET A 77 23.18 -17.36 -27.06
C MET A 77 24.40 -17.07 -27.93
N ASN A 78 25.25 -16.11 -27.54
CA ASN A 78 26.37 -15.71 -28.35
C ASN A 78 27.63 -16.56 -28.13
N ALA A 79 27.82 -17.15 -26.96
CA ALA A 79 29.01 -17.95 -26.66
C ALA A 79 28.84 -19.45 -26.91
N PHE A 80 27.60 -19.97 -26.76
CA PHE A 80 27.35 -21.42 -26.80
C PHE A 80 26.37 -21.84 -27.89
N ASP A 81 25.19 -21.22 -27.92
CA ASP A 81 24.11 -21.67 -28.81
C ASP A 81 24.38 -21.32 -30.28
N TYR A 82 24.79 -20.12 -30.56
CA TYR A 82 25.07 -19.65 -31.91
C TYR A 82 26.32 -18.75 -31.97
N PRO A 83 27.54 -19.33 -31.84
CA PRO A 83 28.78 -18.58 -31.76
C PRO A 83 29.23 -18.03 -33.12
N LEU A 84 28.65 -16.89 -33.53
CA LEU A 84 29.05 -16.21 -34.75
C LEU A 84 29.79 -14.89 -34.44
N ILE A 85 30.92 -14.71 -35.09
CA ILE A 85 31.64 -13.43 -35.08
C ILE A 85 31.19 -12.58 -36.26
N VAL A 86 30.41 -11.51 -35.97
CA VAL A 86 29.94 -10.56 -36.96
C VAL A 86 30.66 -9.23 -36.74
N GLY A 87 31.35 -8.73 -37.77
CA GLY A 87 32.05 -7.45 -37.73
C GLY A 87 33.17 -7.39 -36.69
N GLY A 88 33.81 -8.52 -36.38
CA GLY A 88 34.92 -8.58 -35.41
C GLY A 88 34.53 -8.45 -33.93
N LYS A 89 33.22 -8.54 -33.59
CA LYS A 89 32.78 -8.48 -32.20
C LYS A 89 33.16 -9.75 -31.45
N PRO A 90 33.58 -9.63 -30.17
CA PRO A 90 33.78 -10.82 -29.33
C PRO A 90 32.43 -11.55 -29.09
N TYR A 91 32.49 -12.86 -28.80
CA TYR A 91 31.30 -13.65 -28.49
C TYR A 91 30.45 -13.09 -27.34
N PHE A 92 31.09 -12.47 -26.35
CA PHE A 92 30.42 -11.77 -25.29
C PHE A 92 31.08 -10.43 -24.98
N SER A 93 30.25 -9.40 -24.86
CA SER A 93 30.63 -8.10 -24.36
C SER A 93 29.47 -7.50 -23.58
N PRO A 94 29.68 -6.93 -22.41
CA PRO A 94 28.57 -6.30 -21.66
C PRO A 94 28.12 -4.97 -22.28
N ILE A 95 28.90 -4.40 -23.21
CA ILE A 95 28.62 -3.06 -23.75
C ILE A 95 27.62 -3.11 -24.90
N TYR A 96 27.81 -3.99 -25.88
CA TYR A 96 26.97 -4.03 -27.07
C TYR A 96 25.53 -4.45 -26.84
N PRO A 97 25.23 -5.46 -26.00
CA PRO A 97 23.87 -5.90 -25.73
C PRO A 97 23.21 -5.15 -24.57
N PHE A 98 23.77 -3.99 -24.17
CA PHE A 98 23.22 -3.16 -23.10
C PHE A 98 21.70 -2.93 -23.20
N PRO A 99 21.11 -2.66 -24.39
CA PRO A 99 19.66 -2.50 -24.50
C PRO A 99 18.86 -3.70 -23.96
N VAL A 100 19.33 -4.93 -24.19
CA VAL A 100 18.66 -6.14 -23.71
C VAL A 100 18.65 -6.22 -22.20
N PHE A 101 19.77 -5.94 -21.53
CA PHE A 101 19.82 -5.95 -20.07
C PHE A 101 18.93 -4.85 -19.50
N TYR A 102 18.94 -3.69 -20.10
CA TYR A 102 18.16 -2.54 -19.68
C TYR A 102 16.66 -2.82 -19.77
N GLU A 103 16.20 -3.33 -20.91
CA GLU A 103 14.79 -3.65 -21.11
C GLU A 103 14.31 -4.73 -20.13
N LEU A 104 15.07 -5.80 -19.96
CA LEU A 104 14.71 -6.86 -19.01
C LEU A 104 14.77 -6.39 -17.55
N THR A 105 15.70 -5.49 -17.22
CA THR A 105 15.76 -4.87 -15.89
C THR A 105 14.48 -4.11 -15.59
N ILE A 106 14.03 -3.27 -16.52
CA ILE A 106 12.81 -2.47 -16.36
C ILE A 106 11.57 -3.39 -16.29
N LEU A 107 11.48 -4.36 -17.21
CA LEU A 107 10.35 -5.29 -17.25
C LEU A 107 10.19 -6.07 -15.95
N PHE A 108 11.28 -6.66 -15.46
CA PHE A 108 11.24 -7.43 -14.22
C PHE A 108 11.06 -6.54 -12.98
N ALA A 109 11.59 -5.32 -12.99
CA ALA A 109 11.33 -4.36 -11.94
C ALA A 109 9.84 -3.97 -11.89
N ALA A 110 9.21 -3.76 -13.05
CA ALA A 110 7.79 -3.47 -13.14
C ALA A 110 6.93 -4.62 -12.61
N PHE A 111 7.21 -5.86 -13.03
CA PHE A 111 6.55 -7.04 -12.50
C PHE A 111 6.82 -7.24 -11.01
N GLY A 112 8.06 -7.05 -10.56
CA GLY A 112 8.41 -7.10 -9.15
C GLY A 112 7.60 -6.12 -8.31
N THR A 113 7.41 -4.90 -8.81
CA THR A 113 6.56 -3.89 -8.16
C THR A 113 5.10 -4.34 -8.12
N LEU A 114 4.55 -4.78 -9.26
CA LEU A 114 3.15 -5.20 -9.38
C LEU A 114 2.83 -6.37 -8.45
N PHE A 115 3.60 -7.45 -8.56
CA PHE A 115 3.39 -8.63 -7.72
C PHE A 115 3.72 -8.37 -6.25
N GLY A 116 4.76 -7.58 -5.98
CA GLY A 116 5.10 -7.16 -4.62
C GLY A 116 3.96 -6.37 -3.96
N MET A 117 3.32 -5.47 -4.70
CA MET A 117 2.16 -4.74 -4.22
C MET A 117 0.96 -5.68 -3.96
N PHE A 118 0.64 -6.58 -4.88
CA PHE A 118 -0.44 -7.55 -4.69
C PHE A 118 -0.19 -8.46 -3.50
N PHE A 119 1.03 -8.96 -3.36
CA PHE A 119 1.40 -9.84 -2.26
C PHE A 119 1.32 -9.14 -0.89
N LEU A 120 1.85 -7.92 -0.79
CA LEU A 120 1.84 -7.15 0.46
C LEU A 120 0.43 -6.72 0.85
N ASN A 121 -0.41 -6.40 -0.12
CA ASN A 121 -1.81 -6.01 0.10
C ASN A 121 -2.76 -7.22 0.20
N ARG A 122 -2.25 -8.46 0.10
CA ARG A 122 -3.05 -9.70 0.12
C ARG A 122 -4.17 -9.69 -0.93
N LEU A 123 -3.91 -9.12 -2.10
CA LEU A 123 -4.84 -9.11 -3.22
C LEU A 123 -4.72 -10.42 -4.04
N PRO A 124 -5.81 -10.95 -4.65
CA PRO A 124 -7.16 -10.37 -4.73
C PRO A 124 -7.99 -10.63 -3.46
N ARG A 125 -8.59 -9.58 -2.93
CA ARG A 125 -9.58 -9.64 -1.84
C ARG A 125 -10.86 -9.00 -2.36
N HIS A 126 -11.88 -9.81 -2.64
CA HIS A 126 -13.09 -9.37 -3.33
C HIS A 126 -14.08 -8.65 -2.43
N ASN A 127 -14.06 -8.94 -1.13
CA ASN A 127 -14.95 -8.34 -0.15
C ASN A 127 -14.18 -7.93 1.12
N HIS A 128 -14.64 -6.86 1.73
CA HIS A 128 -14.16 -6.42 3.04
C HIS A 128 -15.37 -5.94 3.85
N PRO A 129 -15.55 -6.37 5.13
CA PRO A 129 -16.72 -6.04 5.94
C PRO A 129 -17.04 -4.55 6.02
N VAL A 130 -16.04 -3.70 5.92
CA VAL A 130 -16.18 -2.24 5.95
C VAL A 130 -17.13 -1.71 4.86
N PHE A 131 -17.23 -2.39 3.70
CA PHE A 131 -18.15 -1.99 2.62
C PHE A 131 -19.62 -2.10 3.01
N GLU A 132 -19.97 -2.96 3.97
CA GLU A 132 -21.33 -3.10 4.49
C GLU A 132 -21.76 -1.92 5.38
N HIS A 133 -20.82 -1.08 5.80
CA HIS A 133 -21.16 0.05 6.65
C HIS A 133 -21.86 1.14 5.83
N PRO A 134 -23.09 1.58 6.24
CA PRO A 134 -23.92 2.50 5.45
C PRO A 134 -23.26 3.86 5.19
N ASN A 135 -22.32 4.25 6.02
CA ASN A 135 -21.57 5.51 5.88
C ASN A 135 -20.23 5.34 5.16
N PHE A 136 -19.84 4.12 4.76
CA PHE A 136 -18.53 3.90 4.12
C PHE A 136 -18.39 4.68 2.80
N GLY A 137 -19.41 4.70 1.97
CA GLY A 137 -19.39 5.50 0.71
C GLY A 137 -19.11 6.99 0.93
N ARG A 138 -19.45 7.51 2.09
CA ARG A 138 -19.19 8.92 2.45
C ARG A 138 -17.77 9.19 2.94
N THR A 139 -16.96 8.17 3.16
CA THR A 139 -15.54 8.36 3.52
C THR A 139 -14.71 8.90 2.36
N GLY A 140 -15.18 8.75 1.13
CA GLY A 140 -14.59 9.39 -0.04
C GLY A 140 -15.06 10.84 -0.28
N ASP A 141 -16.08 11.32 0.46
CA ASP A 141 -16.70 12.63 0.26
C ASP A 141 -16.52 13.55 1.47
N ASP A 142 -17.16 13.24 2.58
CA ASP A 142 -17.25 14.16 3.73
C ASP A 142 -17.00 13.54 5.11
N LYS A 143 -16.80 12.21 5.21
CA LYS A 143 -16.65 11.55 6.51
C LYS A 143 -15.26 11.01 6.75
N PHE A 144 -14.88 11.05 8.02
CA PHE A 144 -13.67 10.45 8.55
C PHE A 144 -14.07 9.22 9.36
N MET A 145 -13.41 8.10 9.16
CA MET A 145 -13.72 6.85 9.82
C MET A 145 -12.44 6.18 10.35
N VAL A 146 -12.50 5.67 11.57
CA VAL A 146 -11.48 4.77 12.13
C VAL A 146 -12.13 3.41 12.27
N VAL A 147 -11.48 2.38 11.76
CA VAL A 147 -11.94 0.99 11.79
C VAL A 147 -10.91 0.16 12.52
N ILE A 148 -11.34 -0.60 13.52
CA ILE A 148 -10.51 -1.57 14.23
C ILE A 148 -11.02 -2.95 13.86
N GLU A 149 -10.12 -3.81 13.36
CA GLU A 149 -10.47 -5.16 12.95
C GLU A 149 -10.71 -6.07 14.17
N VAL A 150 -11.66 -6.97 14.05
CA VAL A 150 -11.98 -7.97 15.09
C VAL A 150 -10.82 -8.94 15.31
N ASP A 151 -9.99 -9.15 14.28
CA ASP A 151 -8.78 -9.98 14.34
C ASP A 151 -7.64 -9.35 15.16
N ASP A 152 -7.80 -8.13 15.65
CA ASP A 152 -6.82 -7.51 16.54
C ASP A 152 -6.78 -8.26 17.88
N PRO A 153 -5.59 -8.67 18.36
CA PRO A 153 -5.44 -9.39 19.63
C PRO A 153 -6.00 -8.67 20.86
N LYS A 154 -6.17 -7.35 20.75
CA LYS A 154 -6.67 -6.49 21.83
C LYS A 154 -8.14 -6.10 21.64
N PHE A 155 -8.80 -6.62 20.61
CA PHE A 155 -10.18 -6.26 20.35
C PHE A 155 -11.12 -6.79 21.44
N ASP A 156 -11.84 -5.90 22.08
CA ASP A 156 -13.00 -6.17 22.90
C ASP A 156 -14.13 -5.26 22.46
N GLU A 157 -15.33 -5.83 22.22
CA GLU A 157 -16.45 -5.08 21.63
C GLU A 157 -16.86 -3.89 22.51
N HIS A 158 -16.83 -4.05 23.83
CA HIS A 158 -17.25 -3.02 24.77
C HIS A 158 -16.15 -1.97 24.99
N GLU A 159 -14.93 -2.41 25.32
CA GLU A 159 -13.80 -1.51 25.59
C GLU A 159 -13.41 -0.71 24.35
N THR A 160 -13.40 -1.36 23.18
CA THR A 160 -13.09 -0.70 21.90
C THR A 160 -14.15 0.35 21.54
N ALA A 161 -15.44 0.04 21.78
CA ALA A 161 -16.52 0.99 21.53
C ALA A 161 -16.47 2.19 22.49
N GLU A 162 -16.13 1.97 23.76
CA GLU A 162 -15.94 3.07 24.72
C GLU A 162 -14.76 3.95 24.37
N LEU A 163 -13.63 3.35 23.97
CA LEU A 163 -12.47 4.10 23.49
C LEU A 163 -12.85 5.00 22.31
N LEU A 164 -13.48 4.44 21.28
CA LEU A 164 -13.87 5.19 20.08
C LEU A 164 -14.86 6.32 20.39
N LYS A 165 -15.80 6.10 21.31
CA LYS A 165 -16.71 7.16 21.80
C LYS A 165 -15.94 8.26 22.54
N GLY A 166 -15.01 7.88 23.41
CA GLY A 166 -14.14 8.80 24.16
C GLY A 166 -13.28 9.67 23.25
N LEU A 167 -12.88 9.17 22.08
CA LEU A 167 -12.12 9.90 21.06
C LEU A 167 -12.99 10.82 20.18
N GLY A 168 -14.29 10.94 20.48
CA GLY A 168 -15.23 11.81 19.78
C GLY A 168 -15.97 11.14 18.63
N GLY A 169 -15.99 9.81 18.59
CA GLY A 169 -16.78 9.03 17.62
C GLY A 169 -18.28 9.33 17.79
N LYS A 170 -18.90 9.92 16.77
CA LYS A 170 -20.33 10.26 16.76
C LYS A 170 -21.24 9.04 16.50
N SER A 171 -20.73 8.07 15.74
CA SER A 171 -21.43 6.85 15.37
C SER A 171 -20.44 5.71 15.48
N VAL A 172 -20.58 4.90 16.51
CA VAL A 172 -19.78 3.70 16.72
C VAL A 172 -20.71 2.50 16.51
N SER A 173 -20.37 1.62 15.58
CA SER A 173 -21.14 0.44 15.24
C SER A 173 -20.21 -0.74 14.98
N VAL A 174 -20.67 -1.93 15.35
CA VAL A 174 -19.99 -3.18 15.01
C VAL A 174 -20.49 -3.64 13.65
N ILE A 175 -19.57 -3.90 12.74
CA ILE A 175 -19.86 -4.43 11.42
C ILE A 175 -19.65 -5.94 11.49
N ARG A 176 -20.66 -6.72 11.12
CA ARG A 176 -20.57 -8.18 11.03
C ARG A 176 -20.72 -8.57 9.57
N GLU A 177 -19.90 -9.48 9.09
CA GLU A 177 -20.13 -10.10 7.78
C GLU A 177 -21.48 -10.84 7.81
N PRO A 178 -22.32 -10.67 6.78
CA PRO A 178 -23.49 -11.53 6.64
C PRO A 178 -22.99 -12.97 6.51
N ILE A 179 -23.48 -13.84 7.36
CA ILE A 179 -23.22 -15.29 7.28
C ILE A 179 -23.98 -15.76 6.03
N GLU A 180 -23.23 -16.14 4.98
CA GLU A 180 -23.78 -16.83 3.81
C GLU A 180 -24.26 -18.26 4.19
#